data_a884fcdc489e475cf49599ffe817008f
#
_entry.id   a884fcdc489e475cf49599ffe817008f
#
_cell.length_a   1.000
_cell.length_b   1.000
_cell.length_c   1.000
_cell.angle_alpha   90.00
_cell.angle_beta   90.00
_cell.angle_gamma   90.00
#
_symmetry.space_group_name_H-M   'P 1'
#
loop_
_entity.id
_entity.type
_entity.pdbx_description
1 polymer ?
#
loop_
_entity_poly.entity_id
_entity_poly.type
_entity_poly.pdbx_seq_one_letter_code
_entity_poly.pdbx_strand_id
1 'polypeptide(L)'
;AGVRVRLEREFRRKRLGPMQYEHITRHLDPANPNVLTIGFARRFATYKRAALILRDRERLLRIISDADRPVVFLFAGKAHPADRPGQEVLREIKRTMLTSEFAGRVVFLEDYDIQLARWLVSGVDVWLNNPIAPLEASGT
;
A
#
# COMPACT_ATOMS: atom_id res chain seq x y z
N ALA A 1 14.86 -0.16 -0.33
CA ALA A 1 15.54 0.68 -1.37
C ALA A 1 14.73 0.70 -2.68
N GLY A 2 14.43 -0.44 -3.33
CA GLY A 2 13.78 -0.49 -4.65
C GLY A 2 12.41 0.19 -4.73
N VAL A 3 11.57 0.06 -3.71
CA VAL A 3 10.25 0.71 -3.63
C VAL A 3 10.38 2.24 -3.64
N ARG A 4 11.36 2.82 -2.93
CA ARG A 4 11.60 4.28 -2.95
C ARG A 4 11.98 4.77 -4.33
N VAL A 5 12.87 4.06 -5.03
CA VAL A 5 13.28 4.41 -6.41
C VAL A 5 12.07 4.38 -7.35
N ARG A 6 11.17 3.41 -7.19
CA ARG A 6 9.94 3.32 -7.97
C ARG A 6 9.03 4.51 -7.72
N LEU A 7 8.78 4.85 -6.46
CA LEU A 7 7.97 6.00 -6.07
C LEU A 7 8.57 7.31 -6.59
N GLU A 8 9.89 7.50 -6.51
CA GLU A 8 10.54 8.69 -7.03
C GLU A 8 10.28 8.87 -8.53
N ARG A 9 10.41 7.81 -9.33
CA ARG A 9 10.10 7.84 -10.76
C ARG A 9 8.64 8.19 -11.03
N GLU A 10 7.73 7.61 -10.26
CA GLU A 10 6.29 7.87 -10.36
C GLU A 10 5.96 9.32 -10.04
N PHE A 11 6.52 9.85 -8.95
CA PHE A 11 6.32 11.25 -8.55
C PHE A 11 6.88 12.24 -9.58
N ARG A 12 8.07 11.98 -10.12
CA ARG A 12 8.64 12.79 -11.21
C ARG A 12 7.74 12.77 -12.45
N ARG A 13 7.21 11.60 -12.82
CA ARG A 13 6.29 11.46 -13.96
C ARG A 13 5.00 12.26 -13.77
N LYS A 14 4.46 12.28 -12.55
CA LYS A 14 3.24 13.01 -12.20
C LYS A 14 3.47 14.48 -11.87
N ARG A 15 4.70 14.95 -11.90
CA ARG A 15 5.10 16.32 -11.53
C ARG A 15 4.65 16.72 -10.13
N LEU A 16 4.66 15.79 -9.18
CA LEU A 16 4.35 16.04 -7.78
C LEU A 16 5.55 16.73 -7.10
N GLY A 17 5.26 17.62 -6.15
CA GLY A 17 6.29 18.39 -5.48
C GLY A 17 7.17 17.57 -4.53
N PRO A 18 8.43 18.03 -4.28
CA PRO A 18 9.35 17.34 -3.37
C PRO A 18 8.80 17.11 -1.96
N MET A 19 8.10 18.10 -1.39
CA MET A 19 7.49 18.00 -0.07
C MET A 19 6.43 16.88 0.00
N GLN A 20 5.66 16.70 -1.06
CA GLN A 20 4.66 15.63 -1.13
C GLN A 20 5.32 14.26 -1.22
N TYR A 21 6.42 14.14 -1.97
CA TYR A 21 7.22 12.92 -2.02
C TYR A 21 7.79 12.57 -0.63
N GLU A 22 8.45 13.51 0.02
CA GLU A 22 9.01 13.31 1.36
C GLU A 22 7.94 12.89 2.38
N HIS A 23 6.79 13.54 2.34
CA HIS A 23 5.69 13.21 3.24
C HIS A 23 5.17 11.79 3.05
N ILE A 24 5.04 11.31 1.81
CA ILE A 24 4.57 9.96 1.51
C ILE A 24 5.65 8.91 1.80
N THR A 25 6.94 9.24 1.62
CA THR A 25 8.04 8.28 1.77
C THR A 25 8.74 8.32 3.12
N ARG A 26 8.29 9.17 4.05
CA ARG A 26 8.96 9.43 5.34
C ARG A 26 9.27 8.17 6.17
N HIS A 27 8.44 7.13 6.06
CA HIS A 27 8.62 5.86 6.78
C HIS A 27 9.20 4.74 5.89
N LEU A 28 9.61 5.06 4.66
CA LEU A 28 10.19 4.09 3.73
C LEU A 28 11.72 4.20 3.67
N ASP A 29 12.35 4.71 4.70
CA ASP A 29 13.81 4.76 4.79
C ASP A 29 14.36 3.37 5.10
N PRO A 30 15.15 2.76 4.20
CA PRO A 30 15.73 1.44 4.45
C PRO A 30 16.77 1.44 5.59
N ALA A 31 17.24 2.60 6.01
CA ALA A 31 18.12 2.73 7.17
C ALA A 31 17.37 2.73 8.51
N ASN A 32 16.04 2.84 8.51
CA ASN A 32 15.24 2.78 9.73
C ASN A 32 14.65 1.37 9.92
N PRO A 33 15.22 0.53 10.80
CA PRO A 33 14.75 -0.82 11.03
C PRO A 33 13.46 -0.90 11.88
N ASN A 34 13.03 0.21 12.48
CA ASN A 34 11.94 0.22 13.45
C ASN A 34 10.54 0.41 12.80
N VAL A 35 10.44 0.34 11.48
CA VAL A 35 9.17 0.47 10.76
C VAL A 35 8.64 -0.91 10.40
N LEU A 36 7.46 -1.27 10.89
CA LEU A 36 6.75 -2.48 10.45
C LEU A 36 6.12 -2.22 9.07
N THR A 37 6.54 -3.00 8.07
CA THR A 37 6.02 -2.92 6.71
C THR A 37 5.06 -4.07 6.42
N ILE A 38 3.84 -3.73 6.02
CA ILE A 38 2.78 -4.69 5.68
C ILE A 38 2.45 -4.55 4.20
N GLY A 39 2.68 -5.60 3.43
CA GLY A 39 2.44 -5.62 1.98
C GLY A 39 1.13 -6.29 1.60
N PHE A 40 0.39 -5.67 0.69
CA PHE A 40 -0.74 -6.26 -0.02
C PHE A 40 -0.52 -6.06 -1.51
N ALA A 41 -0.19 -7.12 -2.24
CA ALA A 41 0.06 -7.03 -3.68
C ALA A 41 -0.69 -8.13 -4.43
N ARG A 42 -1.91 -7.79 -4.85
CA ARG A 42 -2.82 -8.71 -5.54
C ARG A 42 -3.68 -7.96 -6.55
N ARG A 43 -4.38 -8.71 -7.42
CA ARG A 43 -5.43 -8.15 -8.25
C ARG A 43 -6.52 -7.54 -7.36
N PHE A 44 -6.90 -6.29 -7.65
CA PHE A 44 -7.97 -5.61 -6.94
C PHE A 44 -9.33 -6.15 -7.44
N ALA A 45 -9.84 -7.14 -6.75
CA ALA A 45 -11.19 -7.66 -6.85
C ALA A 45 -11.83 -7.61 -5.46
N THR A 46 -13.14 -7.42 -5.38
CA THR A 46 -13.85 -7.20 -4.10
C THR A 46 -13.62 -8.30 -3.09
N TYR A 47 -13.60 -9.56 -3.53
CA TYR A 47 -13.40 -10.71 -2.65
C TYR A 47 -12.00 -10.81 -2.04
N LYS A 48 -11.00 -10.11 -2.59
CA LYS A 48 -9.65 -9.98 -2.02
C LYS A 48 -9.60 -9.05 -0.82
N ARG A 49 -10.63 -8.22 -0.63
CA ARG A 49 -10.85 -7.32 0.51
C ARG A 49 -9.68 -6.38 0.83
N ALA A 50 -9.02 -5.82 -0.19
CA ALA A 50 -7.89 -4.91 0.00
C ALA A 50 -8.19 -3.73 0.94
N ALA A 51 -9.41 -3.17 0.87
CA ALA A 51 -9.83 -2.05 1.70
C ALA A 51 -10.40 -2.46 3.08
N LEU A 52 -10.34 -3.75 3.46
CA LEU A 52 -10.91 -4.21 4.74
C LEU A 52 -10.31 -3.46 5.94
N ILE A 53 -9.02 -3.21 5.92
CA ILE A 53 -8.32 -2.48 6.99
C ILE A 53 -8.80 -1.03 7.14
N LEU A 54 -9.38 -0.45 6.09
CA LEU A 54 -9.86 0.95 6.07
C LEU A 54 -11.29 1.10 6.61
N ARG A 55 -11.99 0.01 6.94
CA ARG A 55 -13.38 0.06 7.42
C ARG A 55 -13.51 0.78 8.75
N ASP A 56 -12.58 0.53 9.67
CA ASP A 56 -12.50 1.22 10.96
C ASP A 56 -11.26 2.14 10.95
N ARG A 57 -11.44 3.31 10.34
CA ARG A 57 -10.35 4.27 10.15
C ARG A 57 -9.80 4.80 11.47
N GLU A 58 -10.64 5.03 12.45
CA GLU A 58 -10.22 5.52 13.76
C GLU A 58 -9.34 4.49 14.48
N ARG A 59 -9.77 3.25 14.49
CA ARG A 59 -8.98 2.16 15.06
C ARG A 59 -7.65 1.99 14.33
N LEU A 60 -7.69 2.01 13.00
CA LEU A 60 -6.47 1.92 12.19
C LEU A 60 -5.51 3.06 12.52
N LEU A 61 -6.00 4.30 12.58
CA LEU A 61 -5.18 5.47 12.94
C LEU A 61 -4.54 5.31 14.31
N ARG A 62 -5.27 4.86 15.32
CA ARG A 62 -4.68 4.60 16.66
C ARG A 62 -3.54 3.61 16.60
N ILE A 63 -3.66 2.56 15.79
CA ILE A 63 -2.63 1.52 15.64
C ILE A 63 -1.39 2.06 14.94
N ILE A 64 -1.57 2.80 13.84
CA ILE A 64 -0.45 3.21 12.98
C ILE A 64 0.17 4.56 13.38
N SER A 65 -0.42 5.28 14.34
CA SER A 65 0.06 6.61 14.76
C SER A 65 1.13 6.58 15.83
N ASP A 66 1.45 5.40 16.35
CA ASP A 66 2.53 5.24 17.32
C ASP A 66 3.87 5.67 16.69
N ALA A 67 4.50 6.69 17.28
CA ALA A 67 5.75 7.25 16.77
C ALA A 67 6.95 6.33 17.01
N ASP A 68 6.91 5.54 18.07
CA ASP A 68 7.99 4.62 18.44
C ASP A 68 7.90 3.29 17.67
N ARG A 69 6.71 2.96 17.18
CA ARG A 69 6.41 1.74 16.43
C ARG A 69 5.64 2.05 15.14
N PRO A 70 6.24 2.78 14.20
CA PRO A 70 5.58 3.19 12.98
C PRO A 70 5.22 1.97 12.11
N VAL A 71 4.03 2.02 11.51
CA VAL A 71 3.53 0.99 10.61
C VAL A 71 3.24 1.59 9.24
N VAL A 72 3.65 0.92 8.17
CA VAL A 72 3.36 1.31 6.79
C VAL A 72 2.69 0.17 6.04
N PHE A 73 1.56 0.47 5.40
CA PHE A 73 0.90 -0.43 4.46
C PHE A 73 1.32 -0.10 3.03
N LEU A 74 1.86 -1.08 2.33
CA LEU A 74 2.24 -1.00 0.93
C LEU A 74 1.25 -1.78 0.08
N PHE A 75 0.44 -1.07 -0.69
CA PHE A 75 -0.50 -1.66 -1.64
C PHE A 75 0.06 -1.63 -3.04
N ALA A 76 -0.06 -2.73 -3.77
CA ALA A 76 0.27 -2.82 -5.18
C ALA A 76 -0.72 -3.74 -5.91
N GLY A 77 -0.89 -3.54 -7.19
CA GLY A 77 -1.74 -4.39 -8.00
C GLY A 77 -2.52 -3.63 -9.05
N LYS A 78 -3.35 -4.35 -9.78
CA LYS A 78 -4.18 -3.84 -10.87
C LYS A 78 -5.61 -4.33 -10.70
N ALA A 79 -6.58 -3.48 -11.09
CA ALA A 79 -7.96 -3.89 -11.29
C ALA A 79 -8.20 -4.18 -12.78
N HIS A 80 -9.01 -5.19 -13.09
CA HIS A 80 -9.37 -5.46 -14.46
C HIS A 80 -10.18 -4.27 -15.03
N PRO A 81 -9.97 -3.85 -16.29
CA PRO A 81 -10.69 -2.71 -16.88
C PRO A 81 -12.21 -2.84 -16.82
N ALA A 82 -12.75 -4.05 -16.90
CA ALA A 82 -14.20 -4.32 -16.81
C ALA A 82 -14.70 -4.50 -15.36
N ASP A 83 -13.82 -4.59 -14.36
CA ASP A 83 -14.18 -4.76 -12.95
C ASP A 83 -14.33 -3.39 -12.28
N ARG A 84 -15.50 -2.76 -12.45
CA ARG A 84 -15.79 -1.45 -11.84
C ARG A 84 -15.69 -1.47 -10.31
N PRO A 85 -16.25 -2.47 -9.58
CA PRO A 85 -16.08 -2.55 -8.13
C PRO A 85 -14.61 -2.66 -7.70
N GLY A 86 -13.81 -3.47 -8.36
CA GLY A 86 -12.38 -3.59 -8.09
C GLY A 86 -11.61 -2.29 -8.35
N GLN A 87 -11.98 -1.55 -9.40
CA GLN A 87 -11.42 -0.22 -9.67
C GLN A 87 -11.78 0.79 -8.56
N GLU A 88 -12.98 0.72 -7.99
CA GLU A 88 -13.37 1.62 -6.91
C GLU A 88 -12.58 1.34 -5.62
N VAL A 89 -12.36 0.07 -5.28
CA VAL A 89 -11.46 -0.31 -4.16
C VAL A 89 -10.06 0.28 -4.36
N LEU A 90 -9.52 0.20 -5.57
CA LEU A 90 -8.22 0.78 -5.90
C LEU A 90 -8.21 2.31 -5.73
N ARG A 91 -9.27 2.99 -6.18
CA ARG A 91 -9.41 4.45 -6.02
C ARG A 91 -9.51 4.84 -4.54
N GLU A 92 -10.25 4.09 -3.73
CA GLU A 92 -10.37 4.33 -2.29
C GLU A 92 -9.00 4.32 -1.62
N ILE A 93 -8.17 3.31 -1.89
CA ILE A 93 -6.82 3.22 -1.33
C ILE A 93 -5.95 4.40 -1.79
N LYS A 94 -6.01 4.75 -3.07
CA LYS A 94 -5.26 5.91 -3.60
C LYS A 94 -5.70 7.23 -2.97
N ARG A 95 -7.00 7.44 -2.75
CA ARG A 95 -7.52 8.63 -2.05
C ARG A 95 -7.03 8.66 -0.61
N THR A 96 -7.06 7.52 0.08
CA THR A 96 -6.59 7.40 1.47
C THR A 96 -5.12 7.79 1.59
N MET A 97 -4.27 7.34 0.67
CA MET A 97 -2.85 7.70 0.63
C MET A 97 -2.61 9.22 0.61
N LEU A 98 -3.54 9.97 0.02
CA LEU A 98 -3.40 11.42 -0.16
C LEU A 98 -4.00 12.23 1.00
N THR A 99 -4.68 11.60 1.95
CA THR A 99 -5.19 12.31 3.13
C THR A 99 -4.07 12.57 4.12
N SER A 100 -4.15 13.69 4.85
CA SER A 100 -3.12 14.09 5.83
C SER A 100 -2.89 13.06 6.92
N GLU A 101 -3.95 12.36 7.33
CA GLU A 101 -3.94 11.37 8.42
C GLU A 101 -3.17 10.09 8.03
N PHE A 102 -3.31 9.66 6.77
CA PHE A 102 -2.74 8.40 6.28
C PHE A 102 -1.50 8.59 5.41
N ALA A 103 -1.17 9.82 5.03
CA ALA A 103 0.00 10.08 4.20
C ALA A 103 1.29 9.56 4.85
N GLY A 104 2.07 8.80 4.09
CA GLY A 104 3.28 8.12 4.57
C GLY A 104 3.02 6.85 5.38
N ARG A 105 1.76 6.50 5.67
CA ARG A 105 1.36 5.28 6.40
C ARG A 105 0.61 4.29 5.54
N VAL A 106 -0.11 4.77 4.53
CA VAL A 106 -0.73 3.99 3.47
C VAL A 106 -0.13 4.45 2.15
N VAL A 107 0.53 3.57 1.43
CA VAL A 107 1.22 3.88 0.17
C VAL A 107 0.74 2.93 -0.91
N PHE A 108 0.28 3.48 -2.03
CA PHE A 108 -0.06 2.71 -3.21
C PHE A 108 1.06 2.81 -4.25
N LEU A 109 1.51 1.66 -4.74
CA LEU A 109 2.57 1.53 -5.74
C LEU A 109 1.93 1.22 -7.10
N GLU A 110 2.10 2.11 -8.06
CA GLU A 110 1.55 1.96 -9.40
C GLU A 110 2.40 1.01 -10.27
N ASP A 111 1.83 0.67 -11.43
CA ASP A 111 2.50 -0.12 -12.46
C ASP A 111 3.09 -1.45 -11.93
N TYR A 112 2.28 -2.17 -11.12
CA TYR A 112 2.67 -3.45 -10.56
C TYR A 112 3.21 -4.40 -11.64
N ASP A 113 4.45 -4.83 -11.47
CA ASP A 113 5.20 -5.71 -12.36
C ASP A 113 6.01 -6.74 -11.55
N ILE A 114 6.69 -7.65 -12.23
CA ILE A 114 7.47 -8.73 -11.59
C ILE A 114 8.62 -8.17 -10.74
N GLN A 115 9.21 -7.05 -11.11
CA GLN A 115 10.29 -6.43 -10.34
C GLN A 115 9.77 -5.88 -9.02
N LEU A 116 8.62 -5.18 -9.05
CA LEU A 116 7.97 -4.67 -7.85
C LEU A 116 7.49 -5.83 -6.96
N ALA A 117 6.96 -6.90 -7.56
CA ALA A 117 6.58 -8.11 -6.84
C ALA A 117 7.76 -8.70 -6.04
N ARG A 118 8.93 -8.85 -6.68
CA ARG A 118 10.15 -9.34 -6.02
C ARG A 118 10.55 -8.46 -4.84
N TRP A 119 10.55 -7.14 -5.02
CA TRP A 119 10.91 -6.21 -3.95
C TRP A 119 9.93 -6.26 -2.76
N LEU A 120 8.65 -6.43 -3.03
CA LEU A 120 7.64 -6.54 -1.97
C LEU A 120 7.78 -7.86 -1.21
N VAL A 121 7.84 -8.98 -1.92
CA VAL A 121 7.96 -10.32 -1.29
C VAL A 121 9.22 -10.44 -0.43
N SER A 122 10.34 -9.86 -0.87
CA SER A 122 11.60 -9.92 -0.13
C SER A 122 11.79 -8.82 0.92
N GLY A 123 10.95 -7.79 0.91
CA GLY A 123 11.22 -6.59 1.68
C GLY A 123 10.14 -6.17 2.67
N VAL A 124 8.95 -6.79 2.66
CA VAL A 124 7.94 -6.52 3.69
C VAL A 124 8.07 -7.50 4.86
N ASP A 125 7.73 -7.05 6.05
CA ASP A 125 7.77 -7.88 7.26
C ASP A 125 6.54 -8.80 7.34
N VAL A 126 5.40 -8.33 6.86
CA VAL A 126 4.13 -9.06 6.86
C VAL A 126 3.47 -9.01 5.49
N TRP A 127 3.03 -10.17 4.99
CA TRP A 127 2.24 -10.28 3.77
C TRP A 127 0.76 -10.40 4.14
N LEU A 128 -0.02 -9.36 3.85
CA LEU A 128 -1.45 -9.35 4.13
C LEU A 128 -2.22 -10.11 3.05
N ASN A 129 -2.95 -11.15 3.50
CA ASN A 129 -3.75 -11.97 2.64
C ASN A 129 -5.06 -12.34 3.34
N ASN A 130 -6.17 -11.77 2.89
CA ASN A 130 -7.46 -11.82 3.58
C ASN A 130 -8.66 -11.99 2.63
N PRO A 131 -8.62 -12.93 1.67
CA PRO A 131 -9.73 -13.15 0.76
C PRO A 131 -10.97 -13.71 1.47
N ILE A 132 -12.13 -13.63 0.83
CA ILE A 132 -13.37 -14.25 1.30
C ILE A 132 -13.34 -15.74 0.93
N ALA A 133 -13.43 -16.63 1.93
CA ALA A 133 -13.64 -18.06 1.67
C ALA A 133 -15.09 -18.30 1.16
N PRO A 134 -15.32 -19.24 0.25
CA PRO A 134 -14.37 -20.12 -0.44
C PRO A 134 -13.90 -19.58 -1.81
N LEU A 135 -14.03 -18.27 -2.06
CA LEU A 135 -13.72 -17.66 -3.36
C LEU A 135 -12.22 -17.75 -3.71
N GLU A 136 -11.39 -18.02 -2.71
CA GLU A 136 -9.99 -18.35 -2.87
C GLU A 136 -9.59 -19.42 -1.84
N ALA A 137 -9.07 -20.53 -2.32
CA ALA A 137 -8.79 -21.69 -1.47
C ALA A 137 -7.56 -21.49 -0.57
N SER A 138 -6.54 -20.82 -1.07
CA SER A 138 -5.33 -20.51 -0.34
C SER A 138 -4.92 -19.07 -0.58
N GLY A 139 -4.39 -18.48 0.43
CA GLY A 139 -3.93 -17.12 0.38
C GLY A 139 -2.54 -16.94 -0.18
N THR A 140 -1.74 -17.92 -0.18
CA THR A 140 -0.32 -17.84 -0.54
C THR A 140 0.03 -18.79 -1.69
#